data_1e90c3f787d8ca229a954027ac700d91
#
_entry.id   1e90c3f787d8ca229a954027ac700d91
#
_cell.length_a   1.000
_cell.length_b   1.000
_cell.length_c   1.000
_cell.angle_alpha   90.00
_cell.angle_beta   90.00
_cell.angle_gamma   90.00
#
_symmetry.space_group_name_H-M   'P 1'
#
loop_
_entity.id
_entity.type
_entity.pdbx_description
1 polymer ?
#
loop_
_entity_poly.entity_id
_entity_poly.type
_entity_poly.pdbx_seq_one_letter_code
_entity_poly.pdbx_strand_id
1 'polypeptide(L)'
;MFLNKFMKKTISAVLMGGLVLSLAACGSSSSGTTAAAPAETKAAETTAAPAESKAEATEAAATEAAASEKNYADMFKKNMEIICPWAAGGGADGNARQIGAVMAELTGRTVAVTNQTGGSGAVGFSAIMTADPDGNTIGIITAEINTLPPQGLVPFTYQDMYPLIRLCTLPSVVAVKADSPFQTLDDLVKYAKDHPNELKVGTVGTGSIWHIQAAKFMKAADVQMTTVPYDGAATAATAMLAGEIDLTTTELSVAHAYVQSGDMRILGTMTEERLSDYGDYPTCKELGYDCVGGSFQGMFCPNGVDDETKANLEALLTDCYNSDAYQTYCKNAGMIPGFQDHAGWEAFLKEDLETTTALMKDLGLAK
;
A
#
# COMPACT_ATOMS: atom_id res chain seq x y z
N MET A 1 -49.62 -19.02 -22.93
CA MET A 1 -49.92 -19.87 -24.10
C MET A 1 -48.60 -20.10 -24.82
N PHE A 2 -48.22 -21.37 -24.86
CA PHE A 2 -47.04 -22.02 -25.50
C PHE A 2 -45.66 -21.65 -24.92
N LEU A 3 -45.08 -22.43 -24.00
CA LEU A 3 -44.66 -23.87 -23.94
C LEU A 3 -43.48 -24.17 -24.87
N ASN A 4 -42.26 -24.26 -24.28
CA ASN A 4 -41.60 -25.50 -23.86
C ASN A 4 -40.71 -26.24 -24.93
N LYS A 5 -39.58 -26.73 -24.43
CA LYS A 5 -38.82 -27.92 -24.86
C LYS A 5 -37.66 -27.69 -25.84
N PHE A 6 -36.44 -28.06 -25.45
CA PHE A 6 -35.71 -29.33 -25.49
C PHE A 6 -34.32 -29.10 -24.91
N MET A 7 -33.82 -29.61 -23.88
CA MET A 7 -33.55 -30.93 -23.36
C MET A 7 -32.39 -31.68 -24.06
N LYS A 8 -31.31 -31.81 -23.26
CA LYS A 8 -30.48 -32.98 -22.93
C LYS A 8 -29.43 -33.58 -23.90
N LYS A 9 -28.30 -33.89 -23.23
CA LYS A 9 -27.31 -34.98 -23.44
C LYS A 9 -26.13 -34.59 -24.31
N THR A 10 -24.88 -34.90 -23.96
CA THR A 10 -24.32 -36.18 -23.52
C THR A 10 -22.99 -35.99 -22.78
N ILE A 11 -22.82 -36.82 -21.78
CA ILE A 11 -21.59 -37.16 -21.04
C ILE A 11 -20.73 -38.07 -21.95
N SER A 12 -19.41 -37.90 -21.94
CA SER A 12 -18.51 -39.05 -22.13
C SER A 12 -17.16 -38.82 -21.44
N ALA A 13 -16.90 -39.65 -20.49
CA ALA A 13 -15.64 -39.88 -19.81
C ALA A 13 -14.77 -40.81 -20.65
N VAL A 14 -13.47 -40.61 -20.68
CA VAL A 14 -12.48 -41.66 -20.88
C VAL A 14 -11.32 -41.49 -19.92
N LEU A 15 -11.10 -42.58 -19.22
CA LEU A 15 -10.11 -42.86 -18.20
C LEU A 15 -8.78 -43.36 -18.83
N MET A 16 -7.73 -43.36 -18.00
CA MET A 16 -6.51 -44.18 -17.96
C MET A 16 -5.40 -43.81 -18.97
N GLY A 17 -4.17 -43.78 -18.62
CA GLY A 17 -3.34 -44.42 -17.64
C GLY A 17 -1.88 -44.22 -18.05
N GLY A 18 -0.98 -44.40 -17.11
CA GLY A 18 0.41 -44.69 -17.48
C GLY A 18 1.47 -44.12 -16.55
N LEU A 19 1.68 -44.79 -15.45
CA LEU A 19 2.83 -44.74 -14.55
C LEU A 19 4.05 -45.34 -15.20
N VAL A 20 5.21 -44.67 -15.21
CA VAL A 20 6.53 -45.36 -15.24
C VAL A 20 7.52 -44.57 -14.37
N LEU A 21 7.94 -45.20 -13.30
CA LEU A 21 9.16 -44.94 -12.54
C LEU A 21 10.41 -45.33 -13.36
N SER A 22 11.48 -44.59 -13.20
CA SER A 22 12.83 -45.20 -13.21
C SER A 22 13.79 -44.37 -12.34
N LEU A 23 14.27 -45.06 -11.32
CA LEU A 23 15.45 -44.76 -10.48
C LEU A 23 16.73 -45.07 -11.23
N ALA A 24 17.78 -44.55 -10.71
CA ALA A 24 19.20 -44.98 -10.60
C ALA A 24 20.16 -43.93 -11.17
N ALA A 25 21.23 -43.60 -10.57
CA ALA A 25 22.05 -43.90 -9.41
C ALA A 25 23.46 -43.37 -9.70
N CYS A 26 24.09 -42.83 -8.68
CA CYS A 26 25.52 -42.85 -8.36
C CYS A 26 26.60 -42.59 -9.40
N GLY A 27 27.54 -41.73 -9.02
CA GLY A 27 28.88 -41.70 -9.60
C GLY A 27 29.76 -40.60 -8.96
N SER A 28 30.49 -40.97 -7.93
CA SER A 28 31.52 -40.26 -7.18
C SER A 28 32.85 -40.18 -7.96
N SER A 29 33.66 -39.18 -7.64
CA SER A 29 35.10 -39.19 -7.37
C SER A 29 35.68 -37.80 -7.66
N SER A 30 36.23 -37.14 -6.69
CA SER A 30 37.44 -37.21 -5.88
C SER A 30 38.60 -36.39 -6.47
N SER A 31 39.23 -35.68 -5.54
CA SER A 31 40.62 -35.20 -5.45
C SER A 31 40.95 -33.90 -6.25
N GLY A 32 41.65 -32.91 -5.67
CA GLY A 32 42.64 -32.90 -4.63
C GLY A 32 43.05 -31.47 -4.29
N THR A 33 43.33 -31.36 -3.06
CA THR A 33 44.31 -30.63 -2.28
C THR A 33 45.23 -29.61 -2.95
N THR A 34 45.32 -28.39 -2.42
CA THR A 34 46.54 -27.96 -1.73
C THR A 34 46.31 -26.68 -0.92
N ALA A 35 46.80 -26.73 0.30
CA ALA A 35 46.86 -25.66 1.29
C ALA A 35 48.08 -24.76 1.10
N ALA A 36 48.00 -23.52 1.52
CA ALA A 36 49.11 -22.78 2.11
C ALA A 36 48.60 -21.56 2.87
N ALA A 37 48.78 -21.52 4.15
CA ALA A 37 48.93 -20.37 5.06
C ALA A 37 50.38 -20.38 5.56
N PRO A 38 50.85 -19.43 6.41
CA PRO A 38 50.49 -18.03 6.67
C PRO A 38 51.75 -17.10 6.64
N ALA A 39 51.59 -15.81 6.82
CA ALA A 39 52.69 -14.95 7.27
C ALA A 39 52.15 -13.85 8.22
N GLU A 40 52.57 -13.95 9.47
CA GLU A 40 52.54 -12.92 10.49
C GLU A 40 53.61 -11.86 10.20
N THR A 41 53.35 -10.58 10.52
CA THR A 41 54.37 -9.65 10.97
C THR A 41 53.78 -8.53 11.83
N LYS A 42 54.03 -8.62 13.10
CA LYS A 42 54.45 -7.71 14.18
C LYS A 42 54.08 -6.21 14.13
N ALA A 43 53.63 -5.85 15.33
CA ALA A 43 53.42 -4.57 15.99
C ALA A 43 54.57 -3.55 15.92
N ALA A 44 54.21 -2.27 16.01
CA ALA A 44 55.04 -1.23 16.66
C ALA A 44 54.10 -0.28 17.44
N GLU A 45 54.29 -0.26 18.74
CA GLU A 45 53.82 0.75 19.71
C GLU A 45 54.51 2.10 19.44
N THR A 46 53.78 3.20 19.61
CA THR A 46 54.38 4.43 20.14
C THR A 46 53.33 5.21 20.94
N THR A 47 53.67 5.40 22.19
CA THR A 47 53.05 6.17 23.26
C THR A 47 53.12 7.67 23.03
N ALA A 48 52.07 8.41 23.34
CA ALA A 48 52.11 9.70 24.06
C ALA A 48 50.68 10.18 24.42
N ALA A 49 50.44 10.36 25.70
CA ALA A 49 49.34 11.19 26.31
C ALA A 49 50.08 12.38 27.00
N PRO A 50 49.34 13.34 27.67
CA PRO A 50 47.97 13.81 27.54
C PRO A 50 47.86 15.34 27.40
N ALA A 51 46.66 15.85 27.07
CA ALA A 51 46.29 17.22 27.42
C ALA A 51 44.81 17.24 27.83
N GLU A 52 44.59 17.55 29.08
CA GLU A 52 43.29 17.81 29.71
C GLU A 52 42.67 19.08 29.11
N SER A 53 41.40 19.01 28.72
CA SER A 53 40.51 20.15 28.66
C SER A 53 39.17 19.77 29.24
N LYS A 54 38.89 20.34 30.41
CA LYS A 54 37.58 20.31 31.07
C LYS A 54 36.56 21.03 30.16
N ALA A 55 35.49 20.32 29.79
CA ALA A 55 34.24 20.91 29.40
C ALA A 55 33.14 20.22 30.22
N GLU A 56 32.36 21.08 30.92
CA GLU A 56 31.26 20.72 31.80
C GLU A 56 30.23 19.84 31.07
N ALA A 57 29.98 18.68 31.67
CA ALA A 57 28.86 17.82 31.31
C ALA A 57 27.55 18.43 31.89
N THR A 58 26.71 18.94 31.02
CA THR A 58 25.30 19.18 31.36
C THR A 58 24.61 17.83 31.30
N GLU A 59 24.25 17.32 32.46
CA GLU A 59 23.44 16.13 32.65
C GLU A 59 22.06 16.37 32.04
N ALA A 60 21.84 15.92 30.80
CA ALA A 60 20.50 15.70 30.28
C ALA A 60 19.99 14.40 30.91
N ALA A 61 19.10 14.54 31.87
CA ALA A 61 18.37 13.44 32.46
C ALA A 61 17.62 12.69 31.36
N ALA A 62 18.15 11.55 30.95
CA ALA A 62 17.40 10.54 30.22
C ALA A 62 16.35 9.99 31.18
N THR A 63 15.13 10.42 31.03
CA THR A 63 13.98 9.78 31.65
C THR A 63 13.81 8.45 30.92
N GLU A 64 14.39 7.39 31.45
CA GLU A 64 13.96 6.04 31.15
C GLU A 64 12.52 5.91 31.67
N ALA A 65 11.55 6.15 30.77
CA ALA A 65 10.19 5.70 30.97
C ALA A 65 10.27 4.17 30.93
N ALA A 66 10.17 3.54 32.09
CA ALA A 66 9.91 2.12 32.20
C ALA A 66 8.65 1.83 31.38
N ALA A 67 8.82 1.24 30.20
CA ALA A 67 7.73 0.66 29.43
C ALA A 67 7.19 -0.49 30.31
N SER A 68 6.06 -0.25 30.98
CA SER A 68 5.27 -1.34 31.53
C SER A 68 4.88 -2.19 30.33
N GLU A 69 5.32 -3.43 30.27
CA GLU A 69 4.91 -4.37 29.21
C GLU A 69 3.38 -4.41 29.20
N LYS A 70 2.79 -3.80 28.18
CA LYS A 70 1.34 -3.79 28.00
C LYS A 70 0.92 -5.22 27.69
N ASN A 71 0.08 -5.81 28.53
CA ASN A 71 -0.44 -7.15 28.29
C ASN A 71 -1.69 -7.10 27.40
N TYR A 72 -1.49 -6.99 26.11
CA TYR A 72 -2.58 -6.94 25.14
C TYR A 72 -3.46 -8.20 25.13
N ALA A 73 -2.94 -9.37 25.55
CA ALA A 73 -3.72 -10.59 25.67
C ALA A 73 -4.83 -10.50 26.73
N ASP A 74 -4.63 -9.68 27.76
CA ASP A 74 -5.64 -9.42 28.78
C ASP A 74 -6.63 -8.32 28.35
N MET A 75 -6.19 -7.38 27.52
CA MET A 75 -7.03 -6.28 26.99
C MET A 75 -7.99 -6.80 25.92
N PHE A 76 -7.51 -7.63 24.98
CA PHE A 76 -8.28 -8.16 23.86
C PHE A 76 -8.58 -9.66 24.06
N LYS A 77 -9.80 -10.00 24.44
CA LYS A 77 -10.21 -11.38 24.81
C LYS A 77 -10.85 -12.16 23.67
N LYS A 78 -11.26 -11.48 22.59
CA LYS A 78 -11.90 -12.07 21.41
C LYS A 78 -10.98 -12.00 20.20
N ASN A 79 -11.26 -12.81 19.20
CA ASN A 79 -10.66 -12.64 17.87
C ASN A 79 -11.08 -11.29 17.27
N MET A 80 -10.23 -10.74 16.42
CA MET A 80 -10.43 -9.42 15.82
C MET A 80 -10.59 -9.54 14.31
N GLU A 81 -11.21 -8.54 13.72
CA GLU A 81 -11.36 -8.41 12.28
C GLU A 81 -10.87 -7.05 11.81
N ILE A 82 -10.15 -7.04 10.68
CA ILE A 82 -9.81 -5.82 9.95
C ILE A 82 -10.57 -5.87 8.62
N ILE A 83 -11.49 -4.93 8.42
CA ILE A 83 -12.17 -4.75 7.15
C ILE A 83 -11.26 -3.96 6.20
N CYS A 84 -11.00 -4.51 5.02
CA CYS A 84 -10.29 -3.85 3.93
C CYS A 84 -11.27 -3.54 2.79
N PRO A 85 -11.44 -2.26 2.39
CA PRO A 85 -12.41 -1.86 1.36
C PRO A 85 -11.98 -2.18 -0.07
N TRP A 86 -10.85 -2.85 -0.26
CA TRP A 86 -10.23 -3.10 -1.56
C TRP A 86 -9.97 -4.58 -1.81
N ALA A 87 -9.77 -4.92 -3.09
CA ALA A 87 -9.43 -6.28 -3.50
C ALA A 87 -8.10 -6.74 -2.91
N ALA A 88 -8.01 -8.05 -2.70
CA ALA A 88 -6.79 -8.69 -2.20
C ALA A 88 -5.59 -8.43 -3.13
N GLY A 89 -4.40 -8.30 -2.53
CA GLY A 89 -3.13 -8.06 -3.22
C GLY A 89 -2.81 -6.60 -3.53
N GLY A 90 -3.72 -5.65 -3.24
CA GLY A 90 -3.44 -4.21 -3.32
C GLY A 90 -2.72 -3.70 -2.08
N GLY A 91 -2.24 -2.44 -2.15
CA GLY A 91 -1.51 -1.82 -1.04
C GLY A 91 -2.27 -1.79 0.28
N ALA A 92 -3.59 -1.53 0.25
CA ALA A 92 -4.41 -1.53 1.46
C ALA A 92 -4.58 -2.93 2.05
N ASP A 93 -4.77 -3.95 1.22
CA ASP A 93 -4.88 -5.34 1.68
C ASP A 93 -3.58 -5.83 2.30
N GLY A 94 -2.45 -5.58 1.64
CA GLY A 94 -1.14 -5.94 2.16
C GLY A 94 -0.83 -5.27 3.49
N ASN A 95 -1.16 -3.97 3.62
CA ASN A 95 -0.97 -3.21 4.85
C ASN A 95 -1.86 -3.73 5.98
N ALA A 96 -3.16 -3.98 5.70
CA ALA A 96 -4.08 -4.56 6.68
C ALA A 96 -3.61 -5.94 7.19
N ARG A 97 -3.10 -6.80 6.29
CA ARG A 97 -2.58 -8.12 6.67
C ARG A 97 -1.31 -8.02 7.50
N GLN A 98 -0.42 -7.09 7.17
CA GLN A 98 0.81 -6.90 7.95
C GLN A 98 0.52 -6.38 9.35
N ILE A 99 -0.35 -5.37 9.49
CA ILE A 99 -0.82 -4.88 10.80
C ILE A 99 -1.52 -6.01 11.55
N GLY A 100 -2.43 -6.73 10.89
CA GLY A 100 -3.16 -7.85 11.48
C GLY A 100 -2.24 -8.98 11.98
N ALA A 101 -1.15 -9.27 11.29
CA ALA A 101 -0.17 -10.27 11.71
C ALA A 101 0.55 -9.83 13.01
N VAL A 102 1.00 -8.56 13.08
CA VAL A 102 1.64 -8.03 14.29
C VAL A 102 0.63 -7.92 15.45
N MET A 103 -0.62 -7.49 15.18
CA MET A 103 -1.68 -7.51 16.19
C MET A 103 -1.91 -8.92 16.74
N ALA A 104 -1.93 -9.93 15.87
CA ALA A 104 -2.12 -11.33 16.29
C ALA A 104 -0.98 -11.82 17.18
N GLU A 105 0.27 -11.44 16.87
CA GLU A 105 1.44 -11.74 17.67
C GLU A 105 1.35 -11.09 19.06
N LEU A 106 1.05 -9.79 19.12
CA LEU A 106 1.00 -9.03 20.37
C LEU A 106 -0.19 -9.41 21.27
N THR A 107 -1.34 -9.76 20.68
CA THR A 107 -2.56 -10.08 21.43
C THR A 107 -2.72 -11.58 21.73
N GLY A 108 -2.03 -12.45 20.99
CA GLY A 108 -2.28 -13.88 21.00
C GLY A 108 -3.66 -14.28 20.47
N ARG A 109 -4.32 -13.41 19.69
CA ARG A 109 -5.65 -13.62 19.10
C ARG A 109 -5.55 -13.79 17.59
N THR A 110 -6.53 -14.45 17.00
CA THR A 110 -6.68 -14.43 15.54
C THR A 110 -7.16 -13.06 15.11
N VAL A 111 -6.47 -12.47 14.12
CA VAL A 111 -6.89 -11.24 13.45
C VAL A 111 -7.17 -11.59 11.98
N ALA A 112 -8.44 -11.59 11.60
CA ALA A 112 -8.86 -11.87 10.23
C ALA A 112 -8.87 -10.58 9.41
N VAL A 113 -8.47 -10.66 8.14
CA VAL A 113 -8.64 -9.54 7.18
C VAL A 113 -9.67 -9.94 6.16
N THR A 114 -10.77 -9.18 6.06
CA THR A 114 -11.85 -9.39 5.11
C THR A 114 -11.90 -8.28 4.08
N ASN A 115 -11.93 -8.65 2.80
CA ASN A 115 -12.00 -7.69 1.69
C ASN A 115 -13.47 -7.45 1.33
N GLN A 116 -13.96 -6.22 1.57
CA GLN A 116 -15.32 -5.79 1.27
C GLN A 116 -15.30 -4.68 0.21
N THR A 117 -15.25 -5.08 -1.04
CA THR A 117 -15.07 -4.18 -2.19
C THR A 117 -16.39 -3.61 -2.70
N GLY A 118 -16.31 -2.50 -3.46
CA GLY A 118 -17.43 -1.90 -4.17
C GLY A 118 -17.62 -0.41 -3.87
N GLY A 119 -18.15 0.31 -4.85
CA GLY A 119 -18.43 1.75 -4.74
C GLY A 119 -17.20 2.60 -4.43
N SER A 120 -16.04 2.25 -4.99
CA SER A 120 -14.76 2.92 -4.67
C SER A 120 -14.42 2.92 -3.18
N GLY A 121 -14.67 1.78 -2.49
CA GLY A 121 -14.43 1.60 -1.06
C GLY A 121 -15.65 1.88 -0.18
N ALA A 122 -16.71 2.49 -0.69
CA ALA A 122 -17.89 2.87 0.09
C ALA A 122 -18.54 1.69 0.83
N VAL A 123 -18.53 0.49 0.22
CA VAL A 123 -19.09 -0.73 0.85
C VAL A 123 -18.30 -1.09 2.11
N GLY A 124 -16.96 -1.16 2.00
CA GLY A 124 -16.11 -1.47 3.16
C GLY A 124 -16.17 -0.39 4.24
N PHE A 125 -16.16 0.90 3.86
CA PHE A 125 -16.30 2.00 4.83
C PHE A 125 -17.64 1.92 5.58
N SER A 126 -18.74 1.65 4.86
CA SER A 126 -20.05 1.46 5.49
C SER A 126 -20.06 0.25 6.44
N ALA A 127 -19.38 -0.83 6.09
CA ALA A 127 -19.27 -2.00 6.95
C ALA A 127 -18.47 -1.70 8.23
N ILE A 128 -17.38 -0.92 8.16
CA ILE A 128 -16.64 -0.47 9.34
C ILE A 128 -17.54 0.43 10.21
N MET A 129 -18.20 1.41 9.60
CA MET A 129 -19.06 2.36 10.30
C MET A 129 -20.22 1.69 11.05
N THR A 130 -20.76 0.59 10.52
CA THR A 130 -21.92 -0.12 11.07
C THR A 130 -21.56 -1.37 11.87
N ALA A 131 -20.28 -1.66 12.06
CA ALA A 131 -19.83 -2.77 12.89
C ALA A 131 -20.20 -2.54 14.38
N ASP A 132 -20.26 -3.63 15.15
CA ASP A 132 -20.50 -3.55 16.59
C ASP A 132 -19.38 -2.71 17.26
N PRO A 133 -19.73 -1.72 18.10
CA PRO A 133 -18.74 -0.84 18.71
C PRO A 133 -18.07 -1.47 19.94
N ASP A 134 -17.64 -2.73 19.82
CA ASP A 134 -16.99 -3.51 20.87
C ASP A 134 -15.46 -3.59 20.74
N GLY A 135 -14.88 -2.89 19.76
CA GLY A 135 -13.44 -2.83 19.51
C GLY A 135 -12.85 -4.07 18.85
N ASN A 136 -13.64 -5.11 18.53
CA ASN A 136 -13.13 -6.30 17.86
C ASN A 136 -13.12 -6.19 16.33
N THR A 137 -13.93 -5.28 15.76
CA THR A 137 -13.91 -4.96 14.33
C THR A 137 -13.38 -3.55 14.13
N ILE A 138 -12.29 -3.46 13.37
CA ILE A 138 -11.68 -2.20 12.94
C ILE A 138 -11.52 -2.24 11.41
N GLY A 139 -11.10 -1.16 10.80
CA GLY A 139 -10.89 -1.17 9.37
C GLY A 139 -9.73 -0.30 8.92
N ILE A 140 -9.18 -0.64 7.75
CA ILE A 140 -8.25 0.23 7.08
C ILE A 140 -9.01 1.22 6.20
N ILE A 141 -8.70 2.50 6.36
CA ILE A 141 -9.30 3.59 5.58
C ILE A 141 -8.24 4.18 4.65
N THR A 142 -8.69 4.57 3.48
CA THR A 142 -7.87 5.18 2.44
C THR A 142 -8.40 6.58 2.07
N ALA A 143 -7.72 7.29 1.20
CA ALA A 143 -8.05 8.67 0.81
C ALA A 143 -9.48 8.85 0.29
N GLU A 144 -10.14 7.77 -0.10
CA GLU A 144 -11.52 7.81 -0.60
C GLU A 144 -12.53 8.29 0.45
N ILE A 145 -12.21 8.18 1.73
CA ILE A 145 -13.04 8.76 2.79
C ILE A 145 -13.25 10.28 2.59
N ASN A 146 -12.29 10.95 1.97
CA ASN A 146 -12.33 12.38 1.69
C ASN A 146 -12.61 12.70 0.20
N THR A 147 -12.54 11.71 -0.71
CA THR A 147 -12.82 11.96 -2.13
C THR A 147 -14.28 11.66 -2.52
N LEU A 148 -14.92 10.70 -1.87
CA LEU A 148 -16.30 10.29 -2.20
C LEU A 148 -17.36 11.31 -1.76
N PRO A 149 -17.30 11.92 -0.56
CA PRO A 149 -18.31 12.88 -0.11
C PRO A 149 -18.45 14.11 -1.01
N PRO A 150 -17.38 14.80 -1.46
CA PRO A 150 -17.48 15.95 -2.35
C PRO A 150 -18.10 15.63 -3.71
N GLN A 151 -18.05 14.37 -4.14
CA GLN A 151 -18.67 13.89 -5.37
C GLN A 151 -20.14 13.54 -5.17
N GLY A 152 -20.65 13.55 -3.93
CA GLY A 152 -21.99 13.10 -3.58
C GLY A 152 -22.21 11.62 -3.84
N LEU A 153 -21.13 10.80 -3.77
CA LEU A 153 -21.18 9.34 -3.96
C LEU A 153 -21.54 8.61 -2.68
N VAL A 154 -21.27 9.22 -1.53
CA VAL A 154 -21.64 8.70 -0.19
C VAL A 154 -22.24 9.80 0.67
N PRO A 155 -23.13 9.46 1.63
CA PRO A 155 -23.72 10.44 2.55
C PRO A 155 -22.92 10.65 3.84
N PHE A 156 -21.79 9.95 4.03
CA PHE A 156 -20.96 9.95 5.24
C PHE A 156 -19.59 10.57 4.97
N THR A 157 -18.88 10.91 6.04
CA THR A 157 -17.52 11.46 6.05
C THR A 157 -16.65 10.69 7.05
N TYR A 158 -15.37 11.06 7.21
CA TYR A 158 -14.50 10.47 8.22
C TYR A 158 -15.04 10.66 9.64
N GLN A 159 -15.89 11.68 9.90
CA GLN A 159 -16.47 11.97 11.22
C GLN A 159 -17.53 10.95 11.67
N ASP A 160 -18.02 10.14 10.75
CA ASP A 160 -18.97 9.06 11.04
C ASP A 160 -18.30 7.80 11.58
N MET A 161 -16.97 7.82 11.72
CA MET A 161 -16.12 6.79 12.33
C MET A 161 -15.07 7.44 13.21
N TYR A 162 -14.38 6.66 14.04
CA TYR A 162 -13.32 7.14 14.90
C TYR A 162 -11.94 6.83 14.30
N PRO A 163 -11.13 7.86 13.93
CA PRO A 163 -9.77 7.67 13.43
C PRO A 163 -8.83 7.25 14.55
N LEU A 164 -8.22 6.08 14.47
CA LEU A 164 -7.29 5.56 15.49
C LEU A 164 -5.87 6.09 15.26
N ILE A 165 -5.21 5.64 14.19
CA ILE A 165 -3.88 6.11 13.79
C ILE A 165 -3.75 6.20 12.27
N ARG A 166 -2.90 7.11 11.80
CA ARG A 166 -2.40 7.08 10.41
C ARG A 166 -1.20 6.15 10.32
N LEU A 167 -1.12 5.40 9.23
CA LEU A 167 -0.07 4.42 8.99
C LEU A 167 0.99 4.92 8.00
N CYS A 168 0.58 5.32 6.80
CA CYS A 168 1.51 5.60 5.73
C CYS A 168 0.92 6.50 4.64
N THR A 169 1.81 6.94 3.75
CA THR A 169 1.50 7.53 2.45
C THR A 169 1.86 6.54 1.35
N LEU A 170 1.04 6.47 0.31
CA LEU A 170 1.29 5.70 -0.89
C LEU A 170 1.48 6.66 -2.07
N PRO A 171 2.71 6.87 -2.51
CA PRO A 171 2.97 7.69 -3.69
C PRO A 171 2.32 7.11 -4.94
N SER A 172 1.78 7.95 -5.80
CA SER A 172 1.34 7.57 -7.13
C SER A 172 2.51 7.50 -8.09
N VAL A 173 2.41 6.61 -9.09
CA VAL A 173 3.41 6.47 -10.16
C VAL A 173 2.70 6.39 -11.51
N VAL A 174 3.35 6.85 -12.57
CA VAL A 174 2.96 6.53 -13.95
C VAL A 174 3.77 5.31 -14.38
N ALA A 175 3.10 4.18 -14.54
CA ALA A 175 3.73 2.92 -14.87
C ALA A 175 3.12 2.29 -16.13
N VAL A 176 3.97 1.61 -16.90
CA VAL A 176 3.62 0.87 -18.11
C VAL A 176 4.17 -0.55 -18.03
N LYS A 177 3.70 -1.44 -18.92
CA LYS A 177 4.29 -2.77 -19.09
C LYS A 177 5.76 -2.65 -19.52
N ALA A 178 6.63 -3.55 -19.09
CA ALA A 178 8.07 -3.46 -19.36
C ALA A 178 8.42 -3.48 -20.87
N ASP A 179 7.63 -4.20 -21.68
CA ASP A 179 7.77 -4.26 -23.14
C ASP A 179 6.98 -3.18 -23.90
N SER A 180 6.39 -2.21 -23.17
CA SER A 180 5.71 -1.06 -23.76
C SER A 180 6.66 -0.26 -24.67
N PRO A 181 6.16 0.31 -25.79
CA PRO A 181 6.95 1.18 -26.66
C PRO A 181 7.43 2.45 -25.94
N PHE A 182 6.77 2.84 -24.86
CA PHE A 182 7.12 4.04 -24.10
C PHE A 182 8.28 3.76 -23.14
N GLN A 183 9.45 4.36 -23.44
CA GLN A 183 10.65 4.20 -22.64
C GLN A 183 10.77 5.30 -21.57
N THR A 184 10.20 6.46 -21.85
CA THR A 184 10.20 7.67 -21.00
C THR A 184 8.77 8.21 -20.84
N LEU A 185 8.57 9.07 -19.84
CA LEU A 185 7.30 9.77 -19.66
C LEU A 185 6.99 10.68 -20.84
N ASP A 186 8.02 11.31 -21.42
CA ASP A 186 7.88 12.18 -22.58
C ASP A 186 7.42 11.41 -23.84
N ASP A 187 7.86 10.16 -24.05
CA ASP A 187 7.37 9.32 -25.14
C ASP A 187 5.87 9.08 -25.02
N LEU A 188 5.42 8.74 -23.80
CA LEU A 188 4.01 8.50 -23.49
C LEU A 188 3.18 9.78 -23.71
N VAL A 189 3.65 10.91 -23.17
CA VAL A 189 2.93 12.20 -23.30
C VAL A 189 2.86 12.65 -24.75
N LYS A 190 3.96 12.52 -25.49
CA LYS A 190 3.97 12.85 -26.93
C LYS A 190 2.95 12.00 -27.68
N TYR A 191 2.93 10.69 -27.49
CA TYR A 191 1.98 9.81 -28.13
C TYR A 191 0.53 10.21 -27.77
N ALA A 192 0.26 10.45 -26.47
CA ALA A 192 -1.08 10.83 -26.02
C ALA A 192 -1.56 12.17 -26.61
N LYS A 193 -0.67 13.12 -26.88
CA LYS A 193 -0.99 14.38 -27.57
C LYS A 193 -1.35 14.19 -29.04
N ASP A 194 -0.62 13.29 -29.72
CA ASP A 194 -0.84 12.99 -31.12
C ASP A 194 -2.09 12.09 -31.32
N HIS A 195 -2.49 11.33 -30.27
CA HIS A 195 -3.58 10.34 -30.29
C HIS A 195 -4.52 10.50 -29.08
N PRO A 196 -5.33 11.59 -29.01
CA PRO A 196 -6.19 11.84 -27.87
C PRO A 196 -7.26 10.72 -27.68
N ASN A 197 -7.42 10.30 -26.42
CA ASN A 197 -8.31 9.21 -25.96
C ASN A 197 -8.01 7.80 -26.51
N GLU A 198 -6.89 7.60 -27.20
CA GLU A 198 -6.48 6.26 -27.66
C GLU A 198 -5.90 5.44 -26.50
N LEU A 199 -5.03 6.04 -25.68
CA LEU A 199 -4.45 5.37 -24.52
C LEU A 199 -5.50 5.16 -23.42
N LYS A 200 -5.46 3.95 -22.82
CA LYS A 200 -6.30 3.55 -21.70
C LYS A 200 -5.48 3.58 -20.40
N VAL A 201 -5.91 4.39 -19.45
CA VAL A 201 -5.29 4.44 -18.12
C VAL A 201 -6.14 3.67 -17.11
N GLY A 202 -5.53 2.66 -16.47
CA GLY A 202 -6.16 1.90 -15.41
C GLY A 202 -6.23 2.71 -14.11
N THR A 203 -7.42 2.76 -13.54
CA THR A 203 -7.70 3.43 -12.26
C THR A 203 -8.43 2.47 -11.32
N VAL A 204 -8.67 2.91 -10.08
CA VAL A 204 -9.39 2.08 -9.09
C VAL A 204 -10.74 2.75 -8.78
N GLY A 205 -11.80 2.25 -9.41
CA GLY A 205 -13.14 2.80 -9.23
C GLY A 205 -13.29 4.25 -9.71
N THR A 206 -14.47 4.60 -10.16
CA THR A 206 -14.78 5.99 -10.53
C THR A 206 -14.88 6.84 -9.26
N GLY A 207 -14.17 7.97 -9.24
CA GLY A 207 -14.14 8.86 -8.07
C GLY A 207 -13.13 8.49 -7.00
N SER A 208 -12.38 7.38 -7.16
CA SER A 208 -11.29 7.02 -6.25
C SER A 208 -10.12 7.99 -6.34
N ILE A 209 -9.24 7.93 -5.34
CA ILE A 209 -8.00 8.72 -5.37
C ILE A 209 -7.17 8.44 -6.63
N TRP A 210 -7.09 7.20 -7.10
CA TRP A 210 -6.32 6.83 -8.30
C TRP A 210 -6.94 7.35 -9.60
N HIS A 211 -8.27 7.51 -9.65
CA HIS A 211 -8.94 8.24 -10.74
C HIS A 211 -8.57 9.73 -10.71
N ILE A 212 -8.50 10.33 -9.53
CA ILE A 212 -8.08 11.74 -9.35
C ILE A 212 -6.60 11.90 -9.74
N GLN A 213 -5.72 10.97 -9.38
CA GLN A 213 -4.31 11.02 -9.79
C GLN A 213 -4.16 10.92 -11.32
N ALA A 214 -4.94 10.06 -11.98
CA ALA A 214 -4.99 10.01 -13.45
C ALA A 214 -5.42 11.36 -14.04
N ALA A 215 -6.49 11.98 -13.50
CA ALA A 215 -6.96 13.27 -13.94
C ALA A 215 -5.93 14.39 -13.71
N LYS A 216 -5.22 14.39 -12.57
CA LYS A 216 -4.12 15.32 -12.29
C LYS A 216 -3.00 15.20 -13.32
N PHE A 217 -2.57 13.94 -13.59
CA PHE A 217 -1.53 13.69 -14.59
C PHE A 217 -1.96 14.16 -15.97
N MET A 218 -3.17 13.79 -16.42
CA MET A 218 -3.69 14.22 -17.73
C MET A 218 -3.78 15.74 -17.86
N LYS A 219 -4.20 16.44 -16.79
CA LYS A 219 -4.25 17.89 -16.75
C LYS A 219 -2.86 18.52 -16.81
N ALA A 220 -1.90 18.03 -16.01
CA ALA A 220 -0.54 18.57 -15.98
C ALA A 220 0.23 18.34 -17.28
N ALA A 221 -0.03 17.21 -17.96
CA ALA A 221 0.58 16.86 -19.24
C ALA A 221 -0.17 17.46 -20.46
N ASP A 222 -1.34 18.05 -20.25
CA ASP A 222 -2.23 18.55 -21.31
C ASP A 222 -2.54 17.44 -22.35
N VAL A 223 -3.03 16.29 -21.86
CA VAL A 223 -3.40 15.10 -22.65
C VAL A 223 -4.79 14.59 -22.29
N GLN A 224 -5.37 13.81 -23.20
CA GLN A 224 -6.64 13.11 -22.99
C GLN A 224 -6.44 11.60 -23.14
N MET A 225 -6.88 10.83 -22.14
CA MET A 225 -6.82 9.37 -22.12
C MET A 225 -8.17 8.80 -21.63
N THR A 226 -8.46 7.57 -22.02
CA THR A 226 -9.65 6.86 -21.55
C THR A 226 -9.37 6.19 -20.21
N THR A 227 -10.09 6.56 -19.15
CA THR A 227 -9.97 5.91 -17.84
C THR A 227 -10.76 4.60 -17.80
N VAL A 228 -10.14 3.53 -17.28
CA VAL A 228 -10.77 2.21 -17.10
C VAL A 228 -10.72 1.86 -15.63
N PRO A 229 -11.89 1.82 -14.93
CA PRO A 229 -11.94 1.53 -13.49
C PRO A 229 -11.88 0.03 -13.20
N TYR A 230 -11.13 -0.34 -12.14
CA TYR A 230 -11.00 -1.69 -11.59
C TYR A 230 -11.34 -1.68 -10.09
N ASP A 231 -11.53 -2.87 -9.49
CA ASP A 231 -11.86 -3.00 -8.06
C ASP A 231 -10.65 -2.82 -7.12
N GLY A 232 -9.43 -2.71 -7.67
CA GLY A 232 -8.21 -2.51 -6.90
C GLY A 232 -7.00 -2.28 -7.79
N ALA A 233 -5.91 -1.72 -7.22
CA ALA A 233 -4.70 -1.43 -7.96
C ALA A 233 -4.03 -2.71 -8.50
N ALA A 234 -4.06 -3.82 -7.77
CA ALA A 234 -3.52 -5.09 -8.24
C ALA A 234 -4.30 -5.64 -9.45
N THR A 235 -5.62 -5.46 -9.50
CA THR A 235 -6.45 -5.85 -10.66
C THR A 235 -6.16 -4.97 -11.88
N ALA A 236 -5.99 -3.66 -11.69
CA ALA A 236 -5.56 -2.74 -12.75
C ALA A 236 -4.16 -3.12 -13.28
N ALA A 237 -3.23 -3.43 -12.38
CA ALA A 237 -1.89 -3.89 -12.75
C ALA A 237 -1.93 -5.17 -13.58
N THR A 238 -2.72 -6.17 -13.16
CA THR A 238 -2.90 -7.43 -13.91
C THR A 238 -3.50 -7.19 -15.30
N ALA A 239 -4.49 -6.29 -15.42
CA ALA A 239 -5.10 -5.92 -16.70
C ALA A 239 -4.08 -5.23 -17.63
N MET A 240 -3.17 -4.41 -17.09
CA MET A 240 -2.09 -3.80 -17.86
C MET A 240 -1.10 -4.86 -18.36
N LEU A 241 -0.72 -5.83 -17.53
CA LEU A 241 0.14 -6.93 -17.94
C LEU A 241 -0.50 -7.83 -19.01
N ALA A 242 -1.82 -7.96 -18.96
CA ALA A 242 -2.61 -8.67 -19.99
C ALA A 242 -2.78 -7.85 -21.30
N GLY A 243 -2.42 -6.56 -21.31
CA GLY A 243 -2.56 -5.68 -22.47
C GLY A 243 -3.99 -5.15 -22.69
N GLU A 244 -4.84 -5.16 -21.65
CA GLU A 244 -6.20 -4.58 -21.71
C GLU A 244 -6.17 -3.06 -21.59
N ILE A 245 -5.17 -2.53 -20.90
CA ILE A 245 -4.87 -1.10 -20.72
C ILE A 245 -3.39 -0.82 -20.95
N ASP A 246 -3.04 0.43 -21.19
CA ASP A 246 -1.71 0.84 -21.64
C ASP A 246 -0.81 1.29 -20.47
N LEU A 247 -1.41 1.90 -19.44
CA LEU A 247 -0.69 2.44 -18.29
C LEU A 247 -1.56 2.44 -17.03
N THR A 248 -0.91 2.63 -15.88
CA THR A 248 -1.58 2.90 -14.61
C THR A 248 -1.02 4.15 -13.94
N THR A 249 -1.84 4.80 -13.10
CA THR A 249 -1.43 5.89 -12.20
C THR A 249 -1.68 5.52 -10.75
N THR A 250 -1.53 4.24 -10.41
CA THR A 250 -1.78 3.70 -9.06
C THR A 250 -0.56 3.83 -8.13
N GLU A 251 -0.62 3.18 -6.98
CA GLU A 251 0.42 3.28 -5.97
C GLU A 251 1.75 2.62 -6.36
N LEU A 252 2.85 3.20 -5.89
CA LEU A 252 4.19 2.64 -6.01
C LEU A 252 4.28 1.23 -5.42
N SER A 253 3.58 0.95 -4.32
CA SER A 253 3.60 -0.34 -3.63
C SER A 253 3.25 -1.52 -4.54
N VAL A 254 2.27 -1.36 -5.42
CA VAL A 254 1.90 -2.38 -6.41
C VAL A 254 2.88 -2.38 -7.58
N ALA A 255 3.21 -1.21 -8.13
CA ALA A 255 4.11 -1.13 -9.29
C ALA A 255 5.51 -1.64 -8.96
N HIS A 256 6.04 -1.38 -7.74
CA HIS A 256 7.37 -1.78 -7.32
C HIS A 256 7.56 -3.31 -7.37
N ALA A 257 6.58 -4.08 -6.91
CA ALA A 257 6.65 -5.54 -6.96
C ALA A 257 6.83 -6.06 -8.41
N TYR A 258 6.10 -5.49 -9.37
CA TYR A 258 6.21 -5.87 -10.78
C TYR A 258 7.45 -5.31 -11.47
N VAL A 259 8.01 -4.20 -10.99
CA VAL A 259 9.32 -3.72 -11.46
C VAL A 259 10.44 -4.64 -11.00
N GLN A 260 10.36 -5.15 -9.77
CA GLN A 260 11.32 -6.13 -9.26
C GLN A 260 11.30 -7.46 -10.06
N SER A 261 10.14 -7.89 -10.55
CA SER A 261 10.02 -9.07 -11.43
C SER A 261 10.38 -8.77 -12.89
N GLY A 262 10.55 -7.51 -13.27
CA GLY A 262 10.84 -7.10 -14.65
C GLY A 262 9.61 -7.03 -15.57
N ASP A 263 8.41 -7.03 -15.01
CA ASP A 263 7.15 -7.01 -15.76
C ASP A 263 6.62 -5.59 -16.03
N MET A 264 7.01 -4.60 -15.20
CA MET A 264 6.63 -3.21 -15.33
C MET A 264 7.82 -2.27 -15.42
N ARG A 265 7.57 -1.07 -15.93
CA ARG A 265 8.47 0.09 -15.91
C ARG A 265 7.73 1.28 -15.34
N ILE A 266 8.35 1.96 -14.36
CA ILE A 266 7.91 3.26 -13.85
C ILE A 266 8.53 4.34 -14.74
N LEU A 267 7.69 5.19 -15.33
CA LEU A 267 8.12 6.30 -16.18
C LEU A 267 8.32 7.59 -15.37
N GLY A 268 7.64 7.72 -14.25
CA GLY A 268 7.77 8.84 -13.33
C GLY A 268 6.99 8.63 -12.04
N THR A 269 7.46 9.22 -10.95
CA THR A 269 6.77 9.24 -9.66
C THR A 269 6.03 10.58 -9.49
N MET A 270 4.84 10.53 -8.92
CA MET A 270 4.05 11.73 -8.61
C MET A 270 4.39 12.25 -7.21
N THR A 271 5.69 12.51 -6.97
CA THR A 271 6.23 12.96 -5.69
C THR A 271 6.99 14.26 -5.85
N GLU A 272 7.18 15.01 -4.75
CA GLU A 272 7.98 16.24 -4.75
C GLU A 272 9.45 15.96 -5.04
N GLU A 273 9.98 14.86 -4.45
CA GLU A 273 11.36 14.43 -4.54
C GLU A 273 11.43 12.97 -4.97
N ARG A 274 12.59 12.56 -5.50
CA ARG A 274 12.85 11.16 -5.87
C ARG A 274 12.83 10.26 -4.64
N LEU A 275 12.29 9.08 -4.82
CA LEU A 275 12.23 8.05 -3.79
C LEU A 275 13.42 7.09 -3.94
N SER A 276 14.62 7.56 -3.56
CA SER A 276 15.90 6.86 -3.79
C SER A 276 15.96 5.43 -3.27
N ASP A 277 15.19 5.12 -2.19
CA ASP A 277 15.11 3.77 -1.62
C ASP A 277 14.40 2.76 -2.54
N TYR A 278 13.65 3.23 -3.54
CA TYR A 278 12.84 2.39 -4.43
C TYR A 278 13.32 2.36 -5.87
N GLY A 279 14.31 3.17 -6.21
CA GLY A 279 14.90 3.24 -7.54
C GLY A 279 15.15 4.67 -8.01
N ASP A 280 15.97 4.82 -9.05
CA ASP A 280 16.28 6.14 -9.63
C ASP A 280 15.21 6.54 -10.66
N TYR A 281 13.95 6.66 -10.20
CA TYR A 281 12.86 7.14 -11.04
C TYR A 281 12.82 8.68 -10.99
N PRO A 282 12.67 9.38 -12.13
CA PRO A 282 12.44 10.81 -12.12
C PRO A 282 11.06 11.10 -11.51
N THR A 283 10.91 12.26 -10.89
CA THR A 283 9.57 12.74 -10.54
C THR A 283 8.89 13.35 -11.77
N CYS A 284 7.56 13.27 -11.84
CA CYS A 284 6.80 13.97 -12.88
C CYS A 284 7.12 15.48 -12.88
N LYS A 285 7.35 16.05 -11.68
CA LYS A 285 7.69 17.46 -11.51
C LYS A 285 9.06 17.82 -12.11
N GLU A 286 10.10 16.96 -11.94
CA GLU A 286 11.39 17.12 -12.61
C GLU A 286 11.28 17.12 -14.13
N LEU A 287 10.31 16.35 -14.67
CA LEU A 287 10.03 16.26 -16.10
C LEU A 287 9.10 17.37 -16.61
N GLY A 288 8.72 18.33 -15.74
CA GLY A 288 7.88 19.46 -16.11
C GLY A 288 6.37 19.25 -15.97
N TYR A 289 5.94 18.12 -15.37
CA TYR A 289 4.54 17.80 -15.14
C TYR A 289 4.21 17.93 -13.63
N ASP A 290 3.60 19.06 -13.24
CA ASP A 290 3.26 19.32 -11.83
C ASP A 290 1.98 18.57 -11.42
N CYS A 291 2.15 17.30 -11.04
CA CYS A 291 1.05 16.41 -10.65
C CYS A 291 1.37 15.59 -9.39
N VAL A 292 2.00 16.22 -8.41
CA VAL A 292 2.30 15.56 -7.13
C VAL A 292 1.05 15.04 -6.46
N GLY A 293 1.07 13.76 -6.01
CA GLY A 293 -0.07 13.13 -5.36
C GLY A 293 0.14 11.66 -5.02
N GLY A 294 -0.84 11.13 -4.33
CA GLY A 294 -0.85 9.77 -3.83
C GLY A 294 -2.06 9.53 -2.95
N SER A 295 -2.03 8.46 -2.20
CA SER A 295 -3.03 8.10 -1.20
C SER A 295 -2.39 8.07 0.18
N PHE A 296 -3.21 7.91 1.18
CA PHE A 296 -2.82 7.64 2.55
C PHE A 296 -3.61 6.45 3.09
N GLN A 297 -3.13 5.85 4.17
CA GLN A 297 -3.83 4.80 4.87
C GLN A 297 -3.74 5.00 6.39
N GLY A 298 -4.82 4.65 7.06
CA GLY A 298 -4.89 4.66 8.52
C GLY A 298 -5.97 3.72 9.02
N MET A 299 -5.99 3.53 10.33
CA MET A 299 -6.92 2.62 11.00
C MET A 299 -8.06 3.40 11.64
N PHE A 300 -9.26 2.82 11.56
CA PHE A 300 -10.48 3.38 12.13
C PHE A 300 -11.25 2.30 12.89
N CYS A 301 -12.05 2.71 13.86
CA CYS A 301 -13.10 1.88 14.44
C CYS A 301 -14.47 2.57 14.30
N PRO A 302 -15.59 1.84 14.50
CA PRO A 302 -16.91 2.46 14.50
C PRO A 302 -17.04 3.49 15.62
N ASN A 303 -17.89 4.50 15.42
CA ASN A 303 -18.27 5.40 16.52
C ASN A 303 -19.01 4.60 17.60
N GLY A 304 -18.88 5.04 18.87
CA GLY A 304 -19.53 4.39 20.01
C GLY A 304 -18.67 3.35 20.75
N VAL A 305 -17.48 3.03 20.26
CA VAL A 305 -16.47 2.28 21.04
C VAL A 305 -16.15 3.13 22.30
N ASP A 306 -16.06 2.50 23.47
CA ASP A 306 -15.74 3.20 24.70
C ASP A 306 -14.30 3.71 24.74
N ASP A 307 -14.01 4.71 25.56
CA ASP A 307 -12.75 5.43 25.56
C ASP A 307 -11.57 4.55 26.02
N GLU A 308 -11.80 3.57 26.91
CA GLU A 308 -10.77 2.63 27.34
C GLU A 308 -10.38 1.71 26.18
N THR A 309 -11.36 1.17 25.47
CA THR A 309 -11.12 0.30 24.29
C THR A 309 -10.44 1.07 23.16
N LYS A 310 -10.83 2.34 22.89
CA LYS A 310 -10.13 3.21 21.92
C LYS A 310 -8.67 3.39 22.30
N ALA A 311 -8.38 3.76 23.55
CA ALA A 311 -7.01 3.95 24.01
C ALA A 311 -6.18 2.67 23.92
N ASN A 312 -6.78 1.52 24.20
CA ASN A 312 -6.12 0.22 24.05
C ASN A 312 -5.83 -0.12 22.56
N LEU A 313 -6.77 0.19 21.65
CA LEU A 313 -6.57 0.03 20.20
C LEU A 313 -5.47 0.95 19.66
N GLU A 314 -5.47 2.21 20.05
CA GLU A 314 -4.43 3.17 19.66
C GLU A 314 -3.05 2.73 20.16
N ALA A 315 -2.97 2.25 21.39
CA ALA A 315 -1.73 1.73 21.95
C ALA A 315 -1.23 0.49 21.22
N LEU A 316 -2.12 -0.49 20.97
CA LEU A 316 -1.80 -1.71 20.22
C LEU A 316 -1.32 -1.38 18.80
N LEU A 317 -2.06 -0.53 18.09
CA LEU A 317 -1.73 -0.14 16.72
C LEU A 317 -0.44 0.68 16.63
N THR A 318 -0.15 1.51 17.65
CA THR A 318 1.12 2.24 17.77
C THR A 318 2.29 1.27 17.93
N ASP A 319 2.16 0.26 18.78
CA ASP A 319 3.20 -0.76 18.96
C ASP A 319 3.35 -1.63 17.69
N CYS A 320 2.24 -1.94 16.99
CA CYS A 320 2.28 -2.58 15.67
C CYS A 320 3.04 -1.74 14.65
N TYR A 321 2.73 -0.44 14.56
CA TYR A 321 3.42 0.49 13.66
C TYR A 321 4.92 0.56 13.93
N ASN A 322 5.33 0.61 15.20
CA ASN A 322 6.74 0.72 15.61
C ASN A 322 7.50 -0.62 15.50
N SER A 323 6.84 -1.73 15.21
CA SER A 323 7.50 -3.03 15.09
C SER A 323 8.45 -3.08 13.89
N ASP A 324 9.60 -3.75 14.04
CA ASP A 324 10.55 -3.98 12.95
C ASP A 324 9.89 -4.68 11.75
N ALA A 325 8.94 -5.57 12.02
CA ALA A 325 8.20 -6.30 11.00
C ALA A 325 7.38 -5.35 10.12
N TYR A 326 6.66 -4.39 10.72
CA TYR A 326 5.87 -3.41 9.98
C TYR A 326 6.75 -2.40 9.23
N GLN A 327 7.79 -1.87 9.87
CA GLN A 327 8.71 -0.92 9.24
C GLN A 327 9.45 -1.55 8.05
N THR A 328 9.89 -2.79 8.19
CA THR A 328 10.52 -3.55 7.10
C THR A 328 9.53 -3.81 5.96
N TYR A 329 8.28 -4.15 6.30
CA TYR A 329 7.22 -4.31 5.29
C TYR A 329 6.99 -3.03 4.50
N CYS A 330 6.80 -1.89 5.17
CA CYS A 330 6.60 -0.60 4.50
C CYS A 330 7.72 -0.28 3.51
N LYS A 331 8.97 -0.45 3.94
CA LYS A 331 10.14 -0.24 3.09
C LYS A 331 10.12 -1.15 1.86
N ASN A 332 9.86 -2.45 2.05
CA ASN A 332 9.85 -3.41 0.95
C ASN A 332 8.65 -3.23 0.00
N ALA A 333 7.54 -2.71 0.52
CA ALA A 333 6.32 -2.49 -0.24
C ALA A 333 6.24 -1.12 -0.94
N GLY A 334 7.23 -0.24 -0.81
CA GLY A 334 7.16 1.10 -1.40
C GLY A 334 6.14 2.03 -0.74
N MET A 335 5.87 1.80 0.56
CA MET A 335 5.03 2.65 1.38
C MET A 335 5.90 3.58 2.21
N ILE A 336 5.57 4.86 2.25
CA ILE A 336 6.28 5.84 3.07
C ILE A 336 5.63 5.87 4.46
N PRO A 337 6.31 5.41 5.52
CA PRO A 337 5.78 5.50 6.87
C PRO A 337 5.40 6.94 7.23
N GLY A 338 4.25 7.11 7.89
CA GLY A 338 3.72 8.45 8.19
C GLY A 338 2.79 8.40 9.38
N PHE A 339 3.36 8.03 10.55
CA PHE A 339 2.60 7.92 11.79
C PHE A 339 1.97 9.25 12.20
N GLN A 340 0.70 9.17 12.56
CA GLN A 340 0.01 10.19 13.35
C GLN A 340 -0.88 9.47 14.36
N ASP A 341 -0.91 9.97 15.59
CA ASP A 341 -1.87 9.56 16.59
C ASP A 341 -3.29 10.04 16.22
N HIS A 342 -4.27 9.71 17.04
CA HIS A 342 -5.67 10.12 16.82
C HIS A 342 -5.80 11.62 16.49
N ALA A 343 -5.21 12.50 17.31
CA ALA A 343 -5.38 13.94 17.16
C ALA A 343 -4.72 14.47 15.87
N GLY A 344 -3.51 14.01 15.57
CA GLY A 344 -2.80 14.35 14.34
C GLY A 344 -3.50 13.79 13.10
N TRP A 345 -4.05 12.58 13.20
CA TRP A 345 -4.78 11.94 12.12
C TRP A 345 -6.11 12.65 11.82
N GLU A 346 -6.88 13.03 12.84
CA GLU A 346 -8.12 13.79 12.67
C GLU A 346 -7.86 15.18 12.05
N ALA A 347 -6.82 15.88 12.52
CA ALA A 347 -6.42 17.16 11.95
C ALA A 347 -6.02 17.06 10.48
N PHE A 348 -5.24 16.04 10.12
CA PHE A 348 -4.87 15.75 8.74
C PHE A 348 -6.11 15.47 7.86
N LEU A 349 -7.04 14.62 8.32
CA LEU A 349 -8.24 14.27 7.57
C LEU A 349 -9.11 15.50 7.28
N LYS A 350 -9.20 16.42 8.23
CA LYS A 350 -9.92 17.69 8.05
C LYS A 350 -9.27 18.54 6.96
N GLU A 351 -7.98 18.77 7.04
CA GLU A 351 -7.23 19.57 6.06
C GLU A 351 -7.28 18.92 4.66
N ASP A 352 -7.11 17.60 4.61
CA ASP A 352 -7.16 16.84 3.35
C ASP A 352 -8.55 16.88 2.71
N LEU A 353 -9.64 16.83 3.48
CA LEU A 353 -10.99 16.98 2.95
C LEU A 353 -11.20 18.37 2.30
N GLU A 354 -10.70 19.42 2.92
CA GLU A 354 -10.81 20.79 2.40
C GLU A 354 -10.02 20.94 1.10
N THR A 355 -8.76 20.50 1.09
CA THR A 355 -7.86 20.60 -0.08
C THR A 355 -8.29 19.69 -1.21
N THR A 356 -8.71 18.47 -0.91
CA THR A 356 -9.23 17.51 -1.91
C THR A 356 -10.53 18.00 -2.54
N THR A 357 -11.44 18.58 -1.72
CA THR A 357 -12.68 19.18 -2.26
C THR A 357 -12.39 20.34 -3.24
N ALA A 358 -11.43 21.19 -2.92
CA ALA A 358 -11.01 22.28 -3.82
C ALA A 358 -10.40 21.74 -5.12
N LEU A 359 -9.51 20.74 -5.01
CA LEU A 359 -8.90 20.07 -6.17
C LEU A 359 -9.95 19.42 -7.07
N MET A 360 -10.93 18.72 -6.50
CA MET A 360 -11.97 18.05 -7.26
C MET A 360 -12.87 19.03 -8.03
N LYS A 361 -13.16 20.19 -7.43
CA LYS A 361 -13.85 21.28 -8.13
C LYS A 361 -13.06 21.78 -9.33
N ASP A 362 -11.74 21.97 -9.15
CA ASP A 362 -10.83 22.40 -10.22
C ASP A 362 -10.72 21.37 -11.36
N LEU A 363 -10.80 20.08 -11.04
CA LEU A 363 -10.83 18.98 -12.00
C LEU A 363 -12.23 18.69 -12.60
N GLY A 364 -13.28 19.38 -12.14
CA GLY A 364 -14.66 19.13 -12.56
C GLY A 364 -15.25 17.80 -12.06
N LEU A 365 -14.70 17.24 -10.98
CA LEU A 365 -15.11 15.96 -10.39
C LEU A 365 -16.02 16.12 -9.15
N ALA A 366 -16.09 17.31 -8.53
CA ALA A 366 -17.04 17.60 -7.45
C ALA A 366 -18.42 17.98 -7.98
N LYS A 367 -19.46 17.70 -7.17
CA LYS A 367 -20.84 18.15 -7.44
C LYS A 367 -21.10 19.51 -6.83
#